data_fd54af5899d0289144eee0e616d5df73
#
_entry.id   fd54af5899d0289144eee0e616d5df73
#
_cell.length_a   1.000
_cell.length_b   1.000
_cell.length_c   1.000
_cell.angle_alpha   90.00
_cell.angle_beta   90.00
_cell.angle_gamma   90.00
#
_symmetry.space_group_name_H-M   'P 1'
#
loop_
_entity.id
_entity.type
_entity.pdbx_description
1 polymer ?
#
loop_
_entity_poly.entity_id
_entity_poly.type
_entity_poly.pdbx_seq_one_letter_code
_entity_poly.pdbx_strand_id
1 'polypeptide(L)'
;DLNGEVSSGGRVCWRSTAINLSRSRTAAGAEPSMVPQPDSEGEWTSEKPIPAPEDTGRAFARVTGDVNPIHMHALSARLFGFPRAIAHGWWTTGRSLAVLGVDESLPGRRLEIAFRRPVELPSTPFLCSRVGADGEISFGLFPAAPAPSGADPVRALVAGVVSG
;
A
#
# COMPACT_ATOMS: atom_id res chain seq x y z
N ASP A 1 2.79 14.17 11.42
CA ASP A 1 3.22 13.99 10.01
C ASP A 1 4.75 14.02 9.96
N LEU A 2 5.31 13.11 9.17
CA LEU A 2 6.74 13.07 8.88
C LEU A 2 6.95 13.49 7.43
N ASN A 3 7.74 14.53 7.20
CA ASN A 3 8.06 15.00 5.85
C ASN A 3 9.49 14.60 5.49
N GLY A 4 9.66 14.02 4.31
CA GLY A 4 10.95 13.65 3.74
C GLY A 4 11.19 14.38 2.42
N GLU A 5 12.43 14.76 2.16
CA GLU A 5 12.85 15.36 0.91
C GLU A 5 14.20 14.78 0.47
N VAL A 6 14.33 14.46 -0.80
CA VAL A 6 15.60 14.10 -1.43
C VAL A 6 15.90 15.12 -2.50
N SER A 7 17.09 15.69 -2.45
CA SER A 7 17.56 16.66 -3.43
C SER A 7 18.91 16.26 -4.02
N SER A 8 19.14 16.61 -5.29
CA SER A 8 20.40 16.42 -5.98
C SER A 8 20.73 17.65 -6.81
N GLY A 9 21.95 18.16 -6.69
CA GLY A 9 22.40 19.36 -7.38
C GLY A 9 21.55 20.62 -7.08
N GLY A 10 21.00 20.73 -5.85
CA GLY A 10 20.13 21.84 -5.44
C GLY A 10 18.70 21.76 -5.97
N ARG A 11 18.34 20.70 -6.69
CA ARG A 11 16.99 20.46 -7.18
C ARG A 11 16.33 19.33 -6.35
N VAL A 12 15.12 19.57 -5.88
CA VAL A 12 14.32 18.54 -5.20
C VAL A 12 13.92 17.49 -6.21
N CYS A 13 14.31 16.24 -5.95
CA CYS A 13 14.01 15.09 -6.79
C CYS A 13 12.84 14.27 -6.25
N TRP A 14 12.61 14.33 -4.94
CA TRP A 14 11.56 13.57 -4.29
C TRP A 14 11.09 14.25 -3.01
N ARG A 15 9.79 14.19 -2.75
CA ARG A 15 9.15 14.58 -1.50
C ARG A 15 8.18 13.52 -1.03
N SER A 16 8.09 13.35 0.28
CA SER A 16 7.07 12.50 0.89
C SER A 16 6.48 13.15 2.13
N THR A 17 5.23 12.83 2.38
CA THR A 17 4.57 13.08 3.66
C THR A 17 4.01 11.75 4.17
N ALA A 18 4.47 11.30 5.34
CA ALA A 18 3.93 10.13 6.00
C ALA A 18 3.00 10.56 7.14
N ILE A 19 1.76 10.12 7.09
CA ILE A 19 0.75 10.34 8.12
C ILE A 19 0.55 9.03 8.87
N ASN A 20 0.92 9.01 10.15
CA ASN A 20 0.74 7.84 11.00
C ASN A 20 -0.50 8.01 11.88
N LEU A 21 -1.43 7.07 11.78
CA LEU A 21 -2.60 7.02 12.64
C LEU A 21 -2.30 6.23 13.90
N SER A 22 -2.43 6.88 15.05
CA SER A 22 -2.41 6.22 16.35
C SER A 22 -3.85 5.99 16.83
N ARG A 23 -4.20 4.76 17.19
CA ARG A 23 -5.46 4.47 17.88
C ARG A 23 -5.35 4.88 19.34
N SER A 24 -5.84 6.07 19.66
CA SER A 24 -6.02 6.52 21.04
C SER A 24 -7.50 6.39 21.44
N ARG A 25 -7.77 5.99 22.68
CA ARG A 25 -9.13 5.90 23.24
C ARG A 25 -9.80 7.27 23.47
N THR A 26 -9.14 8.37 23.21
CA THR A 26 -9.54 9.70 23.65
C THR A 26 -9.84 10.70 22.53
N ALA A 27 -10.03 10.31 21.30
CA ALA A 27 -10.30 11.25 20.23
C ALA A 27 -11.81 11.37 19.93
N ALA A 28 -12.52 12.10 20.78
CA ALA A 28 -13.72 12.82 20.35
C ALA A 28 -13.22 14.04 19.56
N GLY A 29 -13.44 14.09 18.23
CA GLY A 29 -13.09 15.23 17.39
C GLY A 29 -11.86 15.06 16.49
N ALA A 30 -11.46 13.82 16.15
CA ALA A 30 -10.47 13.63 15.11
C ALA A 30 -11.02 14.11 13.76
N GLU A 31 -10.33 15.06 13.14
CA GLU A 31 -10.54 15.41 11.73
C GLU A 31 -10.54 14.12 10.87
N PRO A 32 -11.41 14.04 9.86
CA PRO A 32 -11.41 12.88 8.97
C PRO A 32 -10.02 12.73 8.38
N SER A 33 -9.45 11.53 8.53
CA SER A 33 -8.15 11.20 7.97
C SER A 33 -8.16 11.50 6.47
N MET A 34 -7.21 12.29 5.98
CA MET A 34 -6.94 12.49 4.56
C MET A 34 -6.28 11.25 3.96
N VAL A 35 -6.82 10.07 4.27
CA VAL A 35 -6.41 8.83 3.63
C VAL A 35 -6.93 8.88 2.19
N PRO A 36 -6.07 8.74 1.17
CA PRO A 36 -6.51 8.70 -0.20
C PRO A 36 -7.66 7.68 -0.34
N GLN A 37 -8.81 8.16 -0.77
CA GLN A 37 -9.93 7.31 -1.13
C GLN A 37 -9.84 7.21 -2.65
N PRO A 38 -9.48 6.05 -3.23
CA PRO A 38 -9.71 5.89 -4.65
C PRO A 38 -11.20 6.14 -4.89
N ASP A 39 -11.53 7.02 -5.83
CA ASP A 39 -12.91 7.36 -6.12
C ASP A 39 -13.74 6.08 -6.23
N SER A 40 -14.86 6.04 -5.54
CA SER A 40 -15.73 4.87 -5.49
C SER A 40 -16.50 4.64 -6.79
N GLU A 41 -16.43 5.57 -7.73
CA GLU A 41 -17.15 5.52 -8.99
C GLU A 41 -16.34 4.82 -10.09
N GLY A 42 -16.91 3.77 -10.66
CA GLY A 42 -16.37 3.02 -11.79
C GLY A 42 -15.99 1.57 -11.46
N GLU A 43 -16.10 0.72 -12.47
CA GLU A 43 -15.74 -0.68 -12.37
C GLU A 43 -14.21 -0.86 -12.39
N TRP A 44 -13.72 -1.81 -11.59
CA TRP A 44 -12.35 -2.24 -11.68
C TRP A 44 -12.10 -2.97 -13.00
N THR A 45 -11.14 -2.51 -13.77
CA THR A 45 -10.90 -2.99 -15.14
C THR A 45 -9.87 -4.11 -15.23
N SER A 46 -9.12 -4.34 -14.16
CA SER A 46 -8.08 -5.35 -14.11
C SER A 46 -8.03 -5.99 -12.74
N GLU A 47 -7.84 -7.31 -12.72
CA GLU A 47 -7.69 -8.11 -11.51
C GLU A 47 -6.52 -9.08 -11.67
N LYS A 48 -5.52 -9.00 -10.78
CA LYS A 48 -4.33 -9.85 -10.83
C LYS A 48 -3.96 -10.35 -9.43
N PRO A 49 -3.68 -11.66 -9.25
CA PRO A 49 -3.18 -12.18 -7.99
C PRO A 49 -1.74 -11.70 -7.73
N ILE A 50 -1.45 -11.36 -6.48
CA ILE A 50 -0.11 -11.05 -5.99
C ILE A 50 0.30 -12.08 -4.94
N PRO A 51 1.02 -13.14 -5.31
CA PRO A 51 1.52 -14.10 -4.33
C PRO A 51 2.48 -13.45 -3.34
N ALA A 52 2.18 -13.63 -2.06
CA ALA A 52 3.00 -13.20 -0.92
C ALA A 52 3.35 -14.43 -0.07
N PRO A 53 4.40 -15.19 -0.44
CA PRO A 53 4.84 -16.36 0.31
C PRO A 53 5.31 -16.03 1.73
N GLU A 54 5.46 -17.05 2.57
CA GLU A 54 5.79 -16.89 3.99
C GLU A 54 7.12 -16.16 4.22
N ASP A 55 8.08 -16.30 3.33
CA ASP A 55 9.40 -15.70 3.43
C ASP A 55 9.50 -14.27 2.86
N THR A 56 8.40 -13.72 2.33
CA THR A 56 8.33 -12.37 1.74
C THR A 56 8.94 -11.31 2.63
N GLY A 57 8.61 -11.30 3.92
CA GLY A 57 9.15 -10.33 4.87
C GLY A 57 10.67 -10.43 4.97
N ARG A 58 11.20 -11.64 5.12
CA ARG A 58 12.65 -11.88 5.20
C ARG A 58 13.37 -11.56 3.90
N ALA A 59 12.75 -11.87 2.76
CA ALA A 59 13.32 -11.55 1.45
C ALA A 59 13.42 -10.02 1.24
N PHE A 60 12.37 -9.28 1.59
CA PHE A 60 12.36 -7.83 1.48
C PHE A 60 13.34 -7.17 2.46
N ALA A 61 13.43 -7.68 3.70
CA ALA A 61 14.37 -7.19 4.71
C ALA A 61 15.83 -7.29 4.26
N ARG A 62 16.23 -8.32 3.47
CA ARG A 62 17.60 -8.44 2.92
C ARG A 62 17.95 -7.30 1.98
N VAL A 63 16.97 -6.72 1.31
CA VAL A 63 17.19 -5.63 0.34
C VAL A 63 17.12 -4.26 1.03
N THR A 64 16.19 -4.10 1.97
CA THR A 64 15.89 -2.80 2.58
C THR A 64 16.56 -2.56 3.93
N GLY A 65 16.99 -3.64 4.60
CA GLY A 65 17.48 -3.58 5.98
C GLY A 65 16.37 -3.46 7.02
N ASP A 66 15.09 -3.44 6.63
CA ASP A 66 13.96 -3.37 7.57
C ASP A 66 13.69 -4.77 8.18
N VAL A 67 14.31 -5.02 9.32
CA VAL A 67 14.22 -6.27 10.09
C VAL A 67 13.17 -6.22 11.22
N ASN A 68 12.17 -5.35 11.11
CA ASN A 68 11.12 -5.26 12.12
C ASN A 68 10.49 -6.65 12.37
N PRO A 69 10.45 -7.12 13.64
CA PRO A 69 10.02 -8.47 14.00
C PRO A 69 8.65 -8.90 13.48
N ILE A 70 7.74 -7.95 13.25
CA ILE A 70 6.39 -8.24 12.74
C ILE A 70 6.39 -8.82 11.31
N HIS A 71 7.47 -8.60 10.56
CA HIS A 71 7.63 -9.08 9.19
C HIS A 71 8.45 -10.36 9.09
N MET A 72 9.19 -10.72 10.14
CA MET A 72 10.20 -11.78 10.08
C MET A 72 9.62 -13.17 10.32
N HIS A 73 8.80 -13.35 11.36
CA HIS A 73 8.25 -14.63 11.75
C HIS A 73 6.89 -14.49 12.43
N ALA A 74 6.03 -15.52 12.30
CA ALA A 74 4.72 -15.53 12.93
C ALA A 74 4.81 -15.43 14.47
N LEU A 75 5.81 -16.08 15.10
CA LEU A 75 5.97 -16.01 16.55
C LEU A 75 6.32 -14.59 17.03
N SER A 76 7.24 -13.92 16.36
CA SER A 76 7.58 -12.54 16.69
C SER A 76 6.42 -11.59 16.42
N ALA A 77 5.69 -11.76 15.33
CA ALA A 77 4.53 -10.95 15.00
C ALA A 77 3.42 -11.04 16.05
N ARG A 78 3.21 -12.23 16.64
CA ARG A 78 2.22 -12.46 17.73
C ARG A 78 2.50 -11.63 18.98
N LEU A 79 3.77 -11.37 19.30
CA LEU A 79 4.13 -10.51 20.43
C LEU A 79 3.69 -9.06 20.22
N PHE A 80 3.47 -8.66 18.97
CA PHE A 80 2.96 -7.33 18.58
C PHE A 80 1.47 -7.34 18.21
N GLY A 81 0.74 -8.44 18.50
CA GLY A 81 -0.71 -8.51 18.29
C GLY A 81 -1.15 -8.92 16.89
N PHE A 82 -0.25 -9.37 16.02
CA PHE A 82 -0.58 -9.91 14.71
C PHE A 82 -0.68 -11.44 14.77
N PRO A 83 -1.70 -12.07 14.16
CA PRO A 83 -1.84 -13.54 14.21
C PRO A 83 -0.74 -14.27 13.42
N ARG A 84 -0.17 -13.59 12.41
CA ARG A 84 0.88 -14.08 11.49
C ARG A 84 1.88 -12.98 11.21
N ALA A 85 3.00 -13.33 10.58
CA ALA A 85 3.87 -12.31 9.97
C ALA A 85 3.09 -11.54 8.88
N ILE A 86 3.44 -10.29 8.70
CA ILE A 86 2.80 -9.40 7.72
C ILE A 86 3.82 -8.90 6.70
N ALA A 87 3.39 -8.65 5.47
CA ALA A 87 4.26 -8.04 4.46
C ALA A 87 4.57 -6.59 4.84
N HIS A 88 5.75 -6.12 4.46
CA HIS A 88 6.08 -4.69 4.54
C HIS A 88 5.16 -3.87 3.65
N GLY A 89 4.72 -2.72 4.11
CA GLY A 89 3.88 -1.82 3.30
C GLY A 89 4.54 -1.46 1.97
N TRP A 90 5.82 -1.11 2.00
CA TRP A 90 6.58 -0.78 0.79
C TRP A 90 6.79 -1.96 -0.16
N TRP A 91 6.83 -3.19 0.34
CA TRP A 91 6.80 -4.36 -0.53
C TRP A 91 5.48 -4.46 -1.28
N THR A 92 4.34 -4.27 -0.59
CA THR A 92 3.01 -4.32 -1.23
C THR A 92 2.87 -3.22 -2.28
N THR A 93 3.38 -2.03 -1.97
CA THR A 93 3.41 -0.89 -2.91
C THR A 93 4.21 -1.24 -4.16
N GLY A 94 5.49 -1.59 -4.01
CA GLY A 94 6.36 -1.88 -5.15
C GLY A 94 5.85 -3.04 -6.00
N ARG A 95 5.28 -4.08 -5.38
CA ARG A 95 4.66 -5.19 -6.13
C ARG A 95 3.42 -4.75 -6.91
N SER A 96 2.59 -3.89 -6.31
CA SER A 96 1.42 -3.35 -7.00
C SER A 96 1.83 -2.50 -8.21
N LEU A 97 2.75 -1.57 -8.04
CA LEU A 97 3.23 -0.71 -9.12
C LEU A 97 3.90 -1.52 -10.24
N ALA A 98 4.70 -2.52 -9.89
CA ALA A 98 5.34 -3.40 -10.88
C ALA A 98 4.31 -4.20 -11.70
N VAL A 99 3.24 -4.70 -11.08
CA VAL A 99 2.16 -5.43 -11.77
C VAL A 99 1.32 -4.50 -12.64
N LEU A 100 1.15 -3.24 -12.23
CA LEU A 100 0.48 -2.19 -13.00
C LEU A 100 1.32 -1.69 -14.18
N GLY A 101 2.62 -1.96 -14.20
CA GLY A 101 3.54 -1.46 -15.21
C GLY A 101 3.79 0.04 -15.11
N VAL A 102 3.68 0.60 -13.90
CA VAL A 102 3.96 2.02 -13.67
C VAL A 102 5.46 2.26 -13.79
N ASP A 103 5.86 3.16 -14.68
CA ASP A 103 7.24 3.62 -14.78
C ASP A 103 7.49 4.72 -13.75
N GLU A 104 8.12 4.34 -12.65
CA GLU A 104 8.46 5.24 -11.55
C GLU A 104 9.59 6.22 -11.88
N SER A 105 10.32 6.00 -12.99
CA SER A 105 11.42 6.88 -13.42
C SER A 105 10.93 8.15 -14.10
N LEU A 106 9.67 8.20 -14.52
CA LEU A 106 9.11 9.38 -15.18
C LEU A 106 8.99 10.55 -14.19
N PRO A 107 9.47 11.73 -14.56
CA PRO A 107 9.39 12.92 -13.72
C PRO A 107 7.93 13.37 -13.52
N GLY A 108 7.66 13.97 -12.37
CA GLY A 108 6.34 14.52 -12.06
C GLY A 108 5.33 13.51 -11.50
N ARG A 109 5.69 12.24 -11.41
CA ARG A 109 4.80 11.22 -10.83
C ARG A 109 4.52 11.49 -9.37
N ARG A 110 3.25 11.37 -8.99
CA ARG A 110 2.77 11.43 -7.62
C ARG A 110 2.13 10.09 -7.27
N LEU A 111 2.53 9.54 -6.13
CA LEU A 111 1.96 8.33 -5.55
C LEU A 111 1.32 8.68 -4.21
N GLU A 112 0.04 8.44 -4.08
CA GLU A 112 -0.67 8.45 -2.80
C GLU A 112 -1.01 7.02 -2.41
N ILE A 113 -0.72 6.63 -1.16
CA ILE A 113 -0.95 5.27 -0.70
C ILE A 113 -1.50 5.24 0.71
N ALA A 114 -2.45 4.36 0.95
CA ALA A 114 -3.05 4.11 2.25
C ALA A 114 -2.91 2.64 2.64
N PHE A 115 -2.19 2.38 3.72
CA PHE A 115 -2.11 1.07 4.37
C PHE A 115 -3.23 0.95 5.39
N ARG A 116 -4.30 0.21 5.06
CA ARG A 116 -5.50 0.14 5.88
C ARG A 116 -5.54 -1.09 6.77
N ARG A 117 -5.07 -2.21 6.25
CA ARG A 117 -5.01 -3.48 6.97
C ARG A 117 -3.74 -4.24 6.58
N PRO A 118 -3.17 -5.05 7.48
CA PRO A 118 -1.99 -5.84 7.17
C PRO A 118 -2.27 -6.88 6.08
N VAL A 119 -1.28 -7.10 5.23
CA VAL A 119 -1.23 -8.25 4.31
C VAL A 119 -0.52 -9.37 5.06
N GLU A 120 -1.29 -10.35 5.53
CA GLU A 120 -0.75 -11.50 6.28
C GLU A 120 0.05 -12.44 5.37
N LEU A 121 1.05 -13.11 5.94
CA LEU A 121 1.90 -14.07 5.24
C LEU A 121 1.70 -15.49 5.78
N PRO A 122 1.59 -16.50 4.90
CA PRO A 122 1.45 -16.40 3.44
C PRO A 122 0.04 -15.99 3.03
N SER A 123 -0.09 -15.32 1.89
CA SER A 123 -1.39 -15.00 1.27
C SER A 123 -1.24 -14.75 -0.23
N THR A 124 -2.37 -14.65 -0.92
CA THR A 124 -2.42 -14.24 -2.33
C THR A 124 -3.51 -13.18 -2.50
N PRO A 125 -3.25 -11.94 -2.08
CA PRO A 125 -4.20 -10.86 -2.33
C PRO A 125 -4.32 -10.56 -3.83
N PHE A 126 -5.43 -9.92 -4.20
CA PHE A 126 -5.75 -9.53 -5.56
C PHE A 126 -5.60 -8.03 -5.74
N LEU A 127 -4.82 -7.65 -6.73
CA LEU A 127 -4.68 -6.27 -7.17
C LEU A 127 -5.77 -5.97 -8.19
N CYS A 128 -6.59 -4.98 -7.87
CA CYS A 128 -7.57 -4.42 -8.80
C CYS A 128 -7.16 -3.00 -9.15
N SER A 129 -7.37 -2.61 -10.39
CA SER A 129 -7.03 -1.27 -10.87
C SER A 129 -8.02 -0.76 -11.90
N ARG A 130 -8.06 0.55 -12.04
CA ARG A 130 -8.75 1.27 -13.10
C ARG A 130 -7.92 2.47 -13.54
N VAL A 131 -8.11 2.89 -14.79
CA VAL A 131 -7.48 4.09 -15.33
C VAL A 131 -8.56 5.14 -15.51
N GLY A 132 -8.38 6.30 -14.90
CA GLY A 132 -9.24 7.48 -15.06
C GLY A 132 -9.07 8.14 -16.42
N ALA A 133 -9.99 9.06 -16.73
CA ALA A 133 -9.98 9.78 -18.01
C ALA A 133 -8.75 10.67 -18.23
N ASP A 134 -8.11 11.10 -17.15
CA ASP A 134 -6.88 11.89 -17.10
C ASP A 134 -5.59 11.07 -17.10
N GLY A 135 -5.72 9.73 -17.19
CA GLY A 135 -4.61 8.79 -17.10
C GLY A 135 -4.18 8.46 -15.67
N GLU A 136 -4.89 8.93 -14.66
CA GLU A 136 -4.69 8.53 -13.28
C GLU A 136 -4.99 7.04 -13.10
N ILE A 137 -4.13 6.34 -12.36
CA ILE A 137 -4.31 4.93 -12.04
C ILE A 137 -4.70 4.81 -10.57
N SER A 138 -5.97 4.49 -10.32
CA SER A 138 -6.43 4.06 -8.99
C SER A 138 -6.25 2.56 -8.84
N PHE A 139 -5.80 2.10 -7.68
CA PHE A 139 -5.66 0.67 -7.40
C PHE A 139 -5.99 0.30 -5.95
N GLY A 140 -6.35 -0.96 -5.77
CA GLY A 140 -6.60 -1.54 -4.45
C GLY A 140 -6.11 -2.98 -4.38
N LEU A 141 -5.56 -3.36 -3.23
CA LEU A 141 -5.14 -4.72 -2.93
C LEU A 141 -6.16 -5.35 -1.98
N PHE A 142 -6.82 -6.44 -2.40
CA PHE A 142 -7.91 -7.08 -1.67
C PHE A 142 -7.52 -8.47 -1.18
N PRO A 143 -8.05 -8.95 -0.03
CA PRO A 143 -7.70 -10.26 0.53
C PRO A 143 -8.19 -11.44 -0.31
N ALA A 144 -9.19 -11.24 -1.15
CA ALA A 144 -9.74 -12.21 -2.09
C ALA A 144 -10.15 -11.48 -3.37
N ALA A 145 -10.33 -12.25 -4.46
CA ALA A 145 -10.88 -11.71 -5.69
C ALA A 145 -12.23 -11.03 -5.39
N PRO A 146 -12.39 -9.74 -5.66
CA PRO A 146 -13.67 -9.08 -5.49
C PRO A 146 -14.65 -9.61 -6.55
N ALA A 147 -15.95 -9.63 -6.23
CA ALA A 147 -16.96 -9.88 -7.24
C ALA A 147 -16.87 -8.80 -8.34
N PRO A 148 -17.09 -9.15 -9.63
CA PRO A 148 -16.86 -8.23 -10.76
C PRO A 148 -17.59 -6.88 -10.68
N SER A 149 -18.62 -6.78 -9.87
CA SER A 149 -19.47 -5.57 -9.73
C SER A 149 -19.38 -4.87 -8.37
N GLY A 150 -18.39 -5.19 -7.53
CA GLY A 150 -18.51 -4.74 -6.14
C GLY A 150 -17.24 -4.68 -5.30
N ALA A 151 -16.08 -4.38 -5.86
CA ALA A 151 -14.91 -4.08 -5.05
C ALA A 151 -15.10 -2.74 -4.36
N ASP A 152 -15.60 -2.76 -3.13
CA ASP A 152 -15.64 -1.60 -2.27
C ASP A 152 -14.21 -1.19 -1.89
N PRO A 153 -13.72 -0.02 -2.36
CA PRO A 153 -12.36 0.45 -2.04
C PRO A 153 -12.09 0.52 -0.54
N VAL A 154 -13.11 0.71 0.28
CA VAL A 154 -13.01 0.74 1.75
C VAL A 154 -12.54 -0.60 2.30
N ARG A 155 -12.77 -1.72 1.60
CA ARG A 155 -12.34 -3.06 1.99
C ARG A 155 -10.92 -3.42 1.55
N ALA A 156 -10.26 -2.59 0.78
CA ALA A 156 -8.88 -2.84 0.38
C ALA A 156 -7.94 -2.93 1.60
N LEU A 157 -6.95 -3.81 1.51
CA LEU A 157 -5.84 -3.88 2.47
C LEU A 157 -4.91 -2.67 2.28
N VAL A 158 -4.64 -2.37 1.02
CA VAL A 158 -3.87 -1.23 0.56
C VAL A 158 -4.66 -0.57 -0.55
N ALA A 159 -4.69 0.75 -0.58
CA ALA A 159 -5.29 1.52 -1.66
C ALA A 159 -4.31 2.61 -2.11
N GLY A 160 -4.27 2.92 -3.39
CA GLY A 160 -3.37 3.94 -3.89
C GLY A 160 -3.85 4.58 -5.19
N VAL A 161 -3.25 5.73 -5.49
CA VAL A 161 -3.48 6.51 -6.69
C VAL A 161 -2.13 6.95 -7.24
N VAL A 162 -1.93 6.78 -8.53
CA VAL A 162 -0.77 7.26 -9.28
C VAL A 162 -1.25 8.27 -10.29
N SER A 163 -0.71 9.48 -10.23
CA SER A 163 -1.03 10.58 -11.13
C SER A 163 0.24 11.29 -11.62
N GLY A 164 0.13 12.11 -12.65
CA GLY A 164 1.21 12.91 -13.21
C GLY A 164 1.54 12.64 -14.65
#